data_79c836355608fe7a06b371ba8beda881
#
_entry.id   79c836355608fe7a06b371ba8beda881
#
_cell.length_a   1.000
_cell.length_b   1.000
_cell.length_c   1.000
_cell.angle_alpha   90.00
_cell.angle_beta   90.00
_cell.angle_gamma   90.00
#
_symmetry.space_group_name_H-M   'P 1'
#
loop_
_entity.id
_entity.type
_entity.pdbx_description
1 polymer ?
#
loop_
_entity_poly.entity_id
_entity_poly.type
_entity_poly.pdbx_seq_one_letter_code
_entity_poly.pdbx_strand_id
1 'polypeptide(L)'
;YDLNDNLTAYTSYTTIFRPQVRNLDRNGKPLEPQRGKTYELGLKASWFEGRLNASAAAFINKRDHLGKEIRDDEHQRIYYESVNNTTTKGVELSVGGRLSDKWLINASYAYSKLKNDSGNLVNPSYPTHLFKLFTAYDVTDRLNLGANVNWQSGTNAYDEYQPFTVAGKEALTQRPYATLDLTAHYKIGKSTRIGLDFENVFNKRYRPMPDIHVYGTPRSLTATLKHTF
;
A
#
# COMPACT_ATOMS: atom_id res chain seq x y z
N TYR A 1 -5.60 19.64 -18.47
CA TYR A 1 -6.67 20.55 -18.87
C TYR A 1 -7.50 20.93 -17.65
N ASP A 2 -7.60 22.23 -17.38
CA ASP A 2 -8.40 22.75 -16.27
C ASP A 2 -9.87 22.79 -16.70
N LEU A 3 -10.69 22.02 -15.99
CA LEU A 3 -12.15 21.97 -16.21
C LEU A 3 -12.84 23.19 -15.56
N ASN A 4 -12.30 23.62 -14.42
CA ASN A 4 -12.65 24.87 -13.73
C ASN A 4 -11.54 25.20 -12.72
N ASP A 5 -11.72 26.26 -11.93
CA ASP A 5 -10.72 26.78 -10.96
C ASP A 5 -10.28 25.74 -9.91
N ASN A 6 -11.09 24.72 -9.67
CA ASN A 6 -10.85 23.72 -8.63
C ASN A 6 -10.60 22.31 -9.17
N LEU A 7 -10.73 22.08 -10.49
CA LEU A 7 -10.71 20.72 -11.05
C LEU A 7 -9.90 20.68 -12.34
N THR A 8 -8.87 19.85 -12.35
CA THR A 8 -7.98 19.57 -13.48
C THR A 8 -8.10 18.12 -13.91
N ALA A 9 -8.32 17.86 -15.20
CA ALA A 9 -8.19 16.54 -15.81
C ALA A 9 -6.81 16.39 -16.43
N TYR A 10 -6.23 15.19 -16.35
CA TYR A 10 -4.97 14.89 -17.01
C TYR A 10 -4.96 13.50 -17.62
N THR A 11 -4.11 13.32 -18.58
CA THR A 11 -3.73 11.99 -19.10
C THR A 11 -2.22 11.91 -19.17
N SER A 12 -1.68 10.72 -18.94
CA SER A 12 -0.25 10.47 -19.07
C SER A 12 0.04 9.19 -19.85
N TYR A 13 1.13 9.21 -20.58
CA TYR A 13 1.74 8.06 -21.22
C TYR A 13 3.21 7.98 -20.79
N THR A 14 3.60 6.83 -20.25
CA THR A 14 4.97 6.61 -19.77
C THR A 14 5.49 5.29 -20.27
N THR A 15 6.77 5.25 -20.65
CA THR A 15 7.48 4.01 -20.99
C THR A 15 8.39 3.58 -19.85
N ILE A 16 8.54 2.27 -19.69
CA ILE A 16 9.38 1.65 -18.67
C ILE A 16 10.50 0.88 -19.35
N PHE A 17 11.71 1.11 -18.88
CA PHE A 17 12.88 0.30 -19.22
C PHE A 17 13.68 0.04 -17.95
N ARG A 18 13.83 -1.24 -17.57
CA ARG A 18 14.57 -1.64 -16.37
C ARG A 18 15.49 -2.81 -16.68
N PRO A 19 16.82 -2.62 -16.67
CA PRO A 19 17.79 -3.70 -16.79
C PRO A 19 17.63 -4.76 -15.68
N GLN A 20 17.86 -6.02 -16.01
CA GLN A 20 17.74 -7.17 -15.09
C GLN A 20 19.05 -7.96 -14.99
N VAL A 21 20.16 -7.27 -14.90
CA VAL A 21 21.50 -7.88 -14.93
C VAL A 21 21.79 -8.87 -13.78
N ARG A 22 21.03 -8.79 -12.68
CA ARG A 22 21.16 -9.69 -11.53
C ARG A 22 20.16 -10.84 -11.53
N ASN A 23 19.14 -10.77 -12.35
CA ASN A 23 18.14 -11.82 -12.48
C ASN A 23 18.64 -12.82 -13.52
N LEU A 24 19.28 -13.88 -13.06
CA LEU A 24 19.86 -14.90 -13.93
C LEU A 24 18.85 -16.03 -14.18
N ASP A 25 18.76 -16.48 -15.44
CA ASP A 25 17.97 -17.64 -15.81
C ASP A 25 18.59 -18.96 -15.29
N ARG A 26 17.95 -20.08 -15.59
CA ARG A 26 18.44 -21.43 -15.21
C ARG A 26 19.86 -21.71 -15.71
N ASN A 27 20.31 -21.07 -16.78
CA ASN A 27 21.62 -21.24 -17.40
C ASN A 27 22.65 -20.19 -16.93
N GLY A 28 22.28 -19.34 -15.96
CA GLY A 28 23.16 -18.27 -15.47
C GLY A 28 23.24 -17.05 -16.39
N LYS A 29 22.36 -16.93 -17.38
CA LYS A 29 22.29 -15.78 -18.28
C LYS A 29 21.35 -14.72 -17.74
N PRO A 30 21.71 -13.42 -17.75
CA PRO A 30 20.80 -12.35 -17.35
C PRO A 30 19.51 -12.34 -18.20
N LEU A 31 18.38 -12.07 -17.53
CA LEU A 31 17.12 -11.86 -18.23
C LEU A 31 17.17 -10.60 -19.09
N GLU A 32 16.35 -10.57 -20.13
CA GLU A 32 16.15 -9.37 -20.93
C GLU A 32 15.60 -8.22 -20.07
N PRO A 33 15.91 -6.96 -20.41
CA PRO A 33 15.37 -5.82 -19.70
C PRO A 33 13.85 -5.81 -19.70
N GLN A 34 13.26 -5.50 -18.55
CA GLN A 34 11.82 -5.22 -18.50
C GLN A 34 11.50 -4.01 -19.36
N ARG A 35 10.47 -4.14 -20.17
CA ARG A 35 9.92 -3.05 -20.99
C ARG A 35 8.44 -2.91 -20.67
N GLY A 36 7.93 -1.70 -20.77
CA GLY A 36 6.51 -1.51 -20.53
C GLY A 36 6.01 -0.14 -20.94
N LYS A 37 4.67 0.00 -20.86
CA LYS A 37 3.92 1.21 -21.16
C LYS A 37 2.82 1.38 -20.13
N THR A 38 2.71 2.58 -19.60
CA THR A 38 1.61 2.98 -18.70
C THR A 38 0.77 4.03 -19.36
N TYR A 39 -0.53 3.83 -19.31
CA TYR A 39 -1.55 4.81 -19.70
C TYR A 39 -2.33 5.16 -18.45
N GLU A 40 -2.49 6.43 -18.16
CA GLU A 40 -3.21 6.92 -17.01
C GLU A 40 -4.14 8.07 -17.41
N LEU A 41 -5.32 8.06 -16.85
CA LEU A 41 -6.30 9.15 -16.88
C LEU A 41 -6.65 9.51 -15.45
N GLY A 42 -6.63 10.79 -15.11
CA GLY A 42 -6.93 11.21 -13.75
C GLY A 42 -7.56 12.58 -13.66
N LEU A 43 -8.08 12.84 -12.47
CA LEU A 43 -8.63 14.11 -12.01
C LEU A 43 -7.88 14.54 -10.76
N LYS A 44 -7.62 15.84 -10.66
CA LYS A 44 -7.12 16.49 -9.45
C LYS A 44 -8.05 17.63 -9.09
N ALA A 45 -8.37 17.73 -7.82
CA ALA A 45 -9.22 18.78 -7.31
C ALA A 45 -8.56 19.45 -6.10
N SER A 46 -8.82 20.76 -5.98
CA SER A 46 -8.30 21.59 -4.88
C SER A 46 -9.40 22.53 -4.42
N TRP A 47 -9.66 22.56 -3.11
CA TRP A 47 -10.67 23.40 -2.50
C TRP A 47 -10.10 24.18 -1.32
N PHE A 48 -10.82 25.23 -0.91
CA PHE A 48 -10.45 26.05 0.24
C PHE A 48 -9.04 26.65 0.10
N GLU A 49 -8.73 27.24 -1.06
CA GLU A 49 -7.41 27.83 -1.36
C GLU A 49 -6.26 26.83 -1.20
N GLY A 50 -6.46 25.58 -1.64
CA GLY A 50 -5.44 24.52 -1.56
C GLY A 50 -5.37 23.78 -0.22
N ARG A 51 -6.22 24.11 0.74
CA ARG A 51 -6.22 23.44 2.05
C ARG A 51 -6.73 22.00 2.02
N LEU A 52 -7.57 21.64 1.04
CA LEU A 52 -8.06 20.29 0.79
C LEU A 52 -7.80 19.90 -0.66
N ASN A 53 -7.08 18.82 -0.88
CA ASN A 53 -6.76 18.31 -2.20
C ASN A 53 -7.28 16.87 -2.36
N ALA A 54 -7.75 16.52 -3.53
CA ALA A 54 -8.14 15.17 -3.87
C ALA A 54 -7.60 14.79 -5.25
N SER A 55 -7.40 13.49 -5.45
CA SER A 55 -7.09 12.93 -6.76
C SER A 55 -7.82 11.63 -6.99
N ALA A 56 -8.13 11.36 -8.25
CA ALA A 56 -8.63 10.09 -8.73
C ALA A 56 -7.89 9.75 -10.03
N ALA A 57 -7.37 8.53 -10.13
CA ALA A 57 -6.70 8.05 -11.32
C ALA A 57 -7.11 6.63 -11.66
N ALA A 58 -7.22 6.33 -12.95
CA ALA A 58 -7.33 4.98 -13.47
C ALA A 58 -6.17 4.73 -14.43
N PHE A 59 -5.54 3.56 -14.31
CA PHE A 59 -4.36 3.25 -15.12
C PHE A 59 -4.36 1.83 -15.65
N ILE A 60 -3.64 1.67 -16.76
CA ILE A 60 -3.27 0.37 -17.33
C ILE A 60 -1.77 0.39 -17.56
N ASN A 61 -1.08 -0.55 -16.93
CA ASN A 61 0.35 -0.75 -17.10
C ASN A 61 0.58 -2.11 -17.75
N LYS A 62 1.17 -2.13 -18.94
CA LYS A 62 1.56 -3.35 -19.66
C LYS A 62 3.06 -3.51 -19.55
N ARG A 63 3.51 -4.71 -19.19
CA ARG A 63 4.94 -5.03 -19.04
C ARG A 63 5.28 -6.36 -19.66
N ASP A 64 6.47 -6.41 -20.29
CA ASP A 64 7.11 -7.61 -20.77
C ASP A 64 8.39 -7.88 -20.01
N HIS A 65 8.81 -9.13 -20.01
CA HIS A 65 10.02 -9.62 -19.35
C HIS A 65 10.05 -9.35 -17.83
N LEU A 66 8.90 -9.48 -17.15
CA LEU A 66 8.88 -9.40 -15.69
C LEU A 66 9.61 -10.62 -15.10
N GLY A 67 10.72 -10.40 -14.40
CA GLY A 67 11.45 -11.48 -13.74
C GLY A 67 10.65 -12.06 -12.58
N LYS A 68 10.34 -13.36 -12.64
CA LYS A 68 9.74 -14.14 -11.55
C LYS A 68 10.82 -15.03 -10.94
N GLU A 69 11.00 -14.93 -9.63
CA GLU A 69 11.91 -15.81 -8.89
C GLU A 69 11.35 -17.23 -8.85
N ILE A 70 12.20 -18.19 -9.19
CA ILE A 70 11.92 -19.61 -9.11
C ILE A 70 12.92 -20.24 -8.13
N ARG A 71 12.41 -20.94 -7.15
CA ARG A 71 13.20 -21.74 -6.20
C ARG A 71 13.16 -23.20 -6.65
N ASP A 72 14.32 -23.73 -6.96
CA ASP A 72 14.52 -25.13 -7.37
C ASP A 72 15.13 -25.86 -6.19
N ASP A 73 14.28 -26.53 -5.38
CA ASP A 73 14.70 -27.25 -4.18
C ASP A 73 15.53 -28.49 -4.50
N GLU A 74 15.22 -29.15 -5.59
CA GLU A 74 15.93 -30.36 -6.00
C GLU A 74 17.42 -30.08 -6.25
N HIS A 75 17.72 -28.89 -6.79
CA HIS A 75 19.09 -28.45 -7.08
C HIS A 75 19.59 -27.35 -6.14
N GLN A 76 18.81 -27.01 -5.11
CA GLN A 76 19.11 -25.98 -4.08
C GLN A 76 19.58 -24.65 -4.69
N ARG A 77 18.91 -24.19 -5.73
CA ARG A 77 19.25 -22.95 -6.44
C ARG A 77 18.04 -22.03 -6.65
N ILE A 78 18.33 -20.77 -6.82
CA ILE A 78 17.36 -19.74 -7.21
C ILE A 78 17.74 -19.26 -8.60
N TYR A 79 16.76 -19.20 -9.49
CA TYR A 79 16.90 -18.60 -10.81
C TYR A 79 15.64 -17.78 -11.14
N TYR A 80 15.67 -17.07 -12.26
CA TYR A 80 14.55 -16.23 -12.66
C TYR A 80 14.00 -16.68 -14.02
N GLU A 81 12.68 -16.63 -14.14
CA GLU A 81 11.98 -16.81 -15.41
C GLU A 81 11.34 -15.51 -15.86
N SER A 82 11.28 -15.29 -17.16
CA SER A 82 10.62 -14.12 -17.74
C SER A 82 9.12 -14.38 -17.87
N VAL A 83 8.29 -13.55 -17.23
CA VAL A 83 6.84 -13.51 -17.42
C VAL A 83 6.53 -12.38 -18.40
N ASN A 84 6.02 -12.75 -19.56
CA ASN A 84 5.69 -11.81 -20.64
C ASN A 84 4.20 -11.40 -20.58
N ASN A 85 3.87 -10.31 -21.31
CA ASN A 85 2.50 -9.84 -21.49
C ASN A 85 1.72 -9.65 -20.18
N THR A 86 2.39 -9.14 -19.14
CA THR A 86 1.71 -8.83 -17.90
C THR A 86 0.97 -7.51 -18.01
N THR A 87 -0.23 -7.46 -17.43
CA THR A 87 -1.05 -6.25 -17.40
C THR A 87 -1.51 -5.96 -15.98
N THR A 88 -1.17 -4.77 -15.48
CA THR A 88 -1.76 -4.23 -14.25
C THR A 88 -2.86 -3.25 -14.62
N LYS A 89 -4.05 -3.43 -14.05
CA LYS A 89 -5.13 -2.45 -14.09
C LYS A 89 -5.40 -1.97 -12.68
N GLY A 90 -5.58 -0.67 -12.54
CA GLY A 90 -5.78 -0.09 -11.21
C GLY A 90 -6.58 1.20 -11.21
N VAL A 91 -7.04 1.54 -10.00
CA VAL A 91 -7.68 2.81 -9.66
C VAL A 91 -7.07 3.28 -8.34
N GLU A 92 -6.73 4.54 -8.28
CA GLU A 92 -6.23 5.20 -7.07
C GLU A 92 -7.08 6.42 -6.76
N LEU A 93 -7.48 6.53 -5.50
CA LEU A 93 -8.22 7.67 -4.97
C LEU A 93 -7.46 8.22 -3.77
N SER A 94 -7.36 9.51 -3.65
CA SER A 94 -6.81 10.14 -2.45
C SER A 94 -7.54 11.45 -2.13
N VAL A 95 -7.59 11.75 -0.85
CA VAL A 95 -7.98 13.06 -0.34
C VAL A 95 -7.09 13.39 0.84
N GLY A 96 -6.59 14.61 0.91
CA GLY A 96 -5.70 15.05 1.98
C GLY A 96 -5.80 16.55 2.21
N GLY A 97 -5.79 16.94 3.48
CA GLY A 97 -5.82 18.33 3.89
C GLY A 97 -6.79 18.62 5.03
N ARG A 98 -7.21 19.87 5.13
CA ARG A 98 -8.11 20.34 6.18
C ARG A 98 -9.52 20.54 5.64
N LEU A 99 -10.48 19.82 6.23
CA LEU A 99 -11.92 20.02 6.02
C LEU A 99 -12.41 21.28 6.74
N SER A 100 -11.79 21.64 7.85
CA SER A 100 -11.97 22.88 8.58
C SER A 100 -10.67 23.25 9.31
N ASP A 101 -10.64 24.39 10.00
CA ASP A 101 -9.46 24.81 10.78
C ASP A 101 -9.09 23.79 11.89
N LYS A 102 -10.09 23.01 12.33
CA LYS A 102 -9.92 22.01 13.39
C LYS A 102 -9.83 20.57 12.90
N TRP A 103 -10.14 20.29 11.64
CA TRP A 103 -10.29 18.93 11.16
C TRP A 103 -9.35 18.63 9.99
N LEU A 104 -8.37 17.77 10.24
CA LEU A 104 -7.46 17.19 9.25
C LEU A 104 -7.93 15.81 8.82
N ILE A 105 -7.87 15.53 7.52
CA ILE A 105 -8.12 14.22 6.94
C ILE A 105 -7.04 13.88 5.91
N ASN A 106 -6.59 12.61 5.90
CA ASN A 106 -5.85 12.00 4.82
C ASN A 106 -6.43 10.61 4.58
N ALA A 107 -7.02 10.39 3.43
CA ALA A 107 -7.54 9.07 3.06
C ALA A 107 -7.04 8.67 1.68
N SER A 108 -6.80 7.38 1.51
CA SER A 108 -6.43 6.81 0.23
C SER A 108 -7.05 5.44 0.04
N TYR A 109 -7.41 5.14 -1.20
CA TYR A 109 -7.84 3.84 -1.64
C TYR A 109 -7.10 3.48 -2.92
N ALA A 110 -6.58 2.27 -2.98
CA ALA A 110 -5.96 1.72 -4.17
C ALA A 110 -6.57 0.35 -4.51
N TYR A 111 -6.94 0.20 -5.76
CA TYR A 111 -7.23 -1.07 -6.38
C TYR A 111 -6.17 -1.34 -7.43
N SER A 112 -5.50 -2.49 -7.37
CA SER A 112 -4.50 -2.87 -8.36
C SER A 112 -4.49 -4.38 -8.56
N LYS A 113 -4.53 -4.82 -9.81
CA LYS A 113 -4.56 -6.23 -10.16
C LYS A 113 -3.62 -6.52 -11.32
N LEU A 114 -2.55 -7.26 -11.03
CA LEU A 114 -1.57 -7.72 -12.00
C LEU A 114 -1.94 -9.11 -12.49
N LYS A 115 -2.08 -9.27 -13.81
CA LYS A 115 -2.38 -10.55 -14.47
C LYS A 115 -1.38 -10.82 -15.61
N ASN A 116 -1.13 -12.10 -15.89
CA ASN A 116 -0.48 -12.53 -17.12
C ASN A 116 -1.49 -12.63 -18.28
N ASP A 117 -1.03 -13.01 -19.46
CA ASP A 117 -1.85 -13.20 -20.68
C ASP A 117 -2.90 -14.31 -20.54
N SER A 118 -2.65 -15.33 -19.73
CA SER A 118 -3.60 -16.39 -19.39
C SER A 118 -4.67 -15.95 -18.39
N GLY A 119 -4.64 -14.70 -17.91
CA GLY A 119 -5.59 -14.15 -16.95
C GLY A 119 -5.34 -14.52 -15.49
N ASN A 120 -4.26 -15.26 -15.20
CA ASN A 120 -3.87 -15.61 -13.84
C ASN A 120 -3.27 -14.41 -13.11
N LEU A 121 -3.46 -14.35 -11.79
CA LEU A 121 -2.79 -13.37 -10.95
C LEU A 121 -1.29 -13.63 -10.93
N VAL A 122 -0.52 -12.57 -11.09
CA VAL A 122 0.91 -12.54 -10.82
C VAL A 122 1.09 -11.84 -9.48
N ASN A 123 1.88 -12.40 -8.58
CA ASN A 123 2.10 -11.91 -7.22
C ASN A 123 0.81 -11.85 -6.35
N PRO A 124 0.13 -12.98 -6.11
CA PRO A 124 -1.06 -13.03 -5.26
C PRO A 124 -0.76 -12.75 -3.77
N SER A 125 0.50 -12.65 -3.39
CA SER A 125 0.97 -12.23 -2.06
C SER A 125 0.71 -10.74 -1.77
N TYR A 126 0.43 -9.93 -2.79
CA TYR A 126 0.08 -8.51 -2.62
C TYR A 126 -1.44 -8.31 -2.57
N PRO A 127 -1.95 -7.44 -1.67
CA PRO A 127 -3.37 -7.16 -1.59
C PRO A 127 -3.85 -6.42 -2.86
N THR A 128 -5.01 -6.84 -3.37
CA THR A 128 -5.65 -6.21 -4.53
C THR A 128 -6.31 -4.88 -4.17
N HIS A 129 -6.78 -4.74 -2.93
CA HIS A 129 -7.42 -3.54 -2.41
C HIS A 129 -6.72 -3.09 -1.14
N LEU A 130 -6.44 -1.80 -1.06
CA LEU A 130 -5.88 -1.12 0.10
C LEU A 130 -6.72 0.11 0.41
N PHE A 131 -7.06 0.31 1.67
CA PHE A 131 -7.67 1.53 2.16
C PHE A 131 -6.94 2.01 3.40
N LYS A 132 -6.61 3.29 3.45
CA LYS A 132 -6.00 3.96 4.60
C LYS A 132 -6.74 5.25 4.88
N LEU A 133 -7.00 5.50 6.13
CA LEU A 133 -7.59 6.75 6.61
C LEU A 133 -6.83 7.19 7.85
N PHE A 134 -6.33 8.40 7.83
CA PHE A 134 -5.89 9.13 9.01
C PHE A 134 -6.76 10.36 9.17
N THR A 135 -7.23 10.62 10.37
CA THR A 135 -7.97 11.83 10.69
C THR A 135 -7.57 12.34 12.06
N ALA A 136 -7.53 13.66 12.22
CA ALA A 136 -7.24 14.32 13.48
C ALA A 136 -8.17 15.52 13.66
N TYR A 137 -8.69 15.68 14.87
CA TYR A 137 -9.63 16.73 15.21
C TYR A 137 -9.20 17.48 16.48
N ASP A 138 -9.08 18.79 16.38
CA ASP A 138 -8.81 19.68 17.50
C ASP A 138 -10.13 19.92 18.26
N VAL A 139 -10.41 19.08 19.26
CA VAL A 139 -11.63 19.18 20.11
C VAL A 139 -11.63 20.51 20.84
N THR A 140 -10.48 20.89 21.36
CA THR A 140 -10.20 22.20 21.96
C THR A 140 -8.80 22.67 21.54
N ASP A 141 -8.41 23.87 21.91
CA ASP A 141 -7.03 24.39 21.69
C ASP A 141 -5.96 23.56 22.41
N ARG A 142 -6.38 22.73 23.36
CA ARG A 142 -5.49 21.87 24.15
C ARG A 142 -5.61 20.38 23.84
N LEU A 143 -6.77 19.92 23.34
CA LEU A 143 -7.05 18.51 23.11
C LEU A 143 -7.19 18.23 21.62
N ASN A 144 -6.31 17.40 21.09
CA ASN A 144 -6.38 16.82 19.75
C ASN A 144 -6.63 15.31 19.86
N LEU A 145 -7.58 14.81 19.09
CA LEU A 145 -7.87 13.37 18.95
C LEU A 145 -7.60 12.95 17.51
N GLY A 146 -7.02 11.79 17.36
CA GLY A 146 -6.74 11.20 16.04
C GLY A 146 -7.18 9.75 15.94
N ALA A 147 -7.45 9.33 14.73
CA ALA A 147 -7.73 7.94 14.38
C ALA A 147 -7.04 7.56 13.09
N ASN A 148 -6.52 6.33 13.03
CA ASN A 148 -5.93 5.74 11.84
C ASN A 148 -6.58 4.39 11.57
N VAL A 149 -7.14 4.22 10.37
CA VAL A 149 -7.73 2.96 9.90
C VAL A 149 -6.91 2.46 8.73
N ASN A 150 -6.45 1.21 8.82
CA ASN A 150 -5.84 0.50 7.70
C ASN A 150 -6.68 -0.73 7.40
N TRP A 151 -7.07 -0.90 6.15
CA TRP A 151 -7.76 -2.08 5.67
C TRP A 151 -7.11 -2.59 4.39
N GLN A 152 -7.03 -3.90 4.26
CA GLN A 152 -6.61 -4.55 3.01
C GLN A 152 -7.41 -5.80 2.72
N SER A 153 -7.50 -6.15 1.43
CA SER A 153 -8.02 -7.42 0.97
C SER A 153 -7.10 -8.59 1.38
N GLY A 154 -7.61 -9.79 1.27
CA GLY A 154 -6.82 -11.00 1.50
C GLY A 154 -5.68 -11.15 0.51
N THR A 155 -4.63 -11.86 0.94
CA THR A 155 -3.46 -12.20 0.14
C THR A 155 -3.16 -13.69 0.25
N ASN A 156 -2.47 -14.22 -0.75
CA ASN A 156 -2.12 -15.63 -0.80
C ASN A 156 -0.74 -15.81 -1.44
N ALA A 157 0.23 -16.25 -0.67
CA ALA A 157 1.57 -16.57 -1.16
C ALA A 157 1.75 -18.07 -1.50
N TYR A 158 0.70 -18.89 -1.34
CA TYR A 158 0.80 -20.33 -1.55
C TYR A 158 1.26 -20.70 -2.97
N ASP A 159 0.72 -20.04 -3.99
CA ASP A 159 1.06 -20.35 -5.39
C ASP A 159 2.49 -19.94 -5.76
N GLU A 160 3.11 -19.05 -4.99
CA GLU A 160 4.50 -18.63 -5.19
C GLU A 160 5.49 -19.54 -4.44
N TYR A 161 5.09 -20.05 -3.29
CA TYR A 161 5.97 -20.77 -2.36
C TYR A 161 5.66 -22.28 -2.20
N GLN A 162 4.66 -22.81 -2.91
CA GLN A 162 4.53 -24.26 -2.99
C GLN A 162 5.60 -24.81 -3.97
N PRO A 163 6.17 -25.97 -3.71
CA PRO A 163 5.89 -26.96 -2.66
C PRO A 163 6.63 -26.74 -1.33
N PHE A 164 7.26 -25.61 -1.12
CA PHE A 164 8.17 -25.37 0.02
C PHE A 164 7.49 -25.17 1.37
N THR A 165 6.17 -25.11 1.43
CA THR A 165 5.47 -24.92 2.70
C THR A 165 5.18 -26.25 3.40
N VAL A 166 5.82 -26.47 4.54
CA VAL A 166 5.52 -27.58 5.45
C VAL A 166 4.28 -27.28 6.30
N ALA A 167 3.96 -26.01 6.50
CA ALA A 167 2.85 -25.57 7.35
C ALA A 167 1.47 -25.61 6.66
N GLY A 168 1.41 -25.96 5.38
CA GLY A 168 0.18 -26.02 4.62
C GLY A 168 -0.29 -24.67 4.05
N LYS A 169 -1.38 -24.73 3.29
CA LYS A 169 -1.91 -23.61 2.51
C LYS A 169 -2.35 -22.41 3.36
N GLU A 170 -2.94 -22.67 4.53
CA GLU A 170 -3.42 -21.64 5.46
C GLU A 170 -2.29 -20.78 6.02
N ALA A 171 -1.09 -21.35 6.16
CA ALA A 171 0.08 -20.64 6.66
C ALA A 171 0.51 -19.50 5.72
N LEU A 172 0.27 -19.63 4.43
CA LEU A 172 0.60 -18.65 3.39
C LEU A 172 -0.60 -17.79 2.95
N THR A 173 -1.72 -17.89 3.66
CA THR A 173 -2.94 -17.12 3.33
C THR A 173 -3.26 -16.14 4.45
N GLN A 174 -3.54 -14.90 4.09
CA GLN A 174 -4.06 -13.87 4.98
C GLN A 174 -5.46 -13.47 4.54
N ARG A 175 -6.47 -13.64 5.42
CA ARG A 175 -7.83 -13.12 5.18
C ARG A 175 -7.84 -11.60 5.22
N PRO A 176 -8.82 -10.93 4.59
CA PRO A 176 -8.98 -9.50 4.72
C PRO A 176 -8.98 -9.07 6.19
N TYR A 177 -8.37 -7.94 6.47
CA TYR A 177 -8.35 -7.40 7.84
C TYR A 177 -8.36 -5.87 7.85
N ALA A 178 -8.77 -5.33 9.00
CA ALA A 178 -8.64 -3.92 9.34
C ALA A 178 -7.98 -3.78 10.70
N THR A 179 -7.23 -2.70 10.88
CA THR A 179 -6.73 -2.20 12.17
C THR A 179 -7.25 -0.80 12.42
N LEU A 180 -7.47 -0.46 13.68
CA LEU A 180 -7.80 0.87 14.14
C LEU A 180 -6.76 1.26 15.19
N ASP A 181 -6.17 2.43 15.02
CA ASP A 181 -5.31 3.07 16.01
C ASP A 181 -5.98 4.39 16.43
N LEU A 182 -5.88 4.74 17.70
CA LEU A 182 -6.42 5.98 18.26
C LEU A 182 -5.28 6.76 18.92
N THR A 183 -5.30 8.08 18.78
CA THR A 183 -4.35 8.97 19.43
C THR A 183 -5.06 10.07 20.18
N ALA A 184 -4.50 10.50 21.29
CA ALA A 184 -4.96 11.64 22.05
C ALA A 184 -3.75 12.47 22.52
N HIS A 185 -3.74 13.76 22.18
CA HIS A 185 -2.69 14.68 22.61
C HIS A 185 -3.29 15.82 23.41
N TYR A 186 -2.75 16.05 24.61
CA TYR A 186 -3.22 17.10 25.50
C TYR A 186 -2.06 18.05 25.90
N LYS A 187 -2.27 19.34 25.72
CA LYS A 187 -1.33 20.39 26.11
C LYS A 187 -1.62 20.84 27.55
N ILE A 188 -0.65 20.64 28.46
CA ILE A 188 -0.69 21.13 29.82
C ILE A 188 0.13 22.44 29.87
N GLY A 189 -0.57 23.56 29.78
CA GLY A 189 0.11 24.87 29.72
C GLY A 189 0.90 25.05 28.41
N LYS A 190 2.00 25.82 28.46
CA LYS A 190 2.78 26.19 27.27
C LYS A 190 3.91 25.22 26.96
N SER A 191 4.42 24.53 27.97
CA SER A 191 5.68 23.77 27.87
C SER A 191 5.50 22.26 27.93
N THR A 192 4.33 21.75 28.32
CA THR A 192 4.14 20.31 28.56
C THR A 192 3.04 19.75 27.66
N ARG A 193 3.29 18.58 27.09
CA ARG A 193 2.31 17.82 26.30
C ARG A 193 2.31 16.36 26.76
N ILE A 194 1.12 15.80 26.90
CA ILE A 194 0.90 14.35 27.05
C ILE A 194 0.36 13.81 25.75
N GLY A 195 0.90 12.68 25.31
CA GLY A 195 0.40 11.87 24.19
C GLY A 195 0.01 10.49 24.68
N LEU A 196 -1.10 9.97 24.16
CA LEU A 196 -1.52 8.59 24.29
C LEU A 196 -1.74 8.02 22.90
N ASP A 197 -1.07 6.91 22.59
CA ASP A 197 -1.17 6.21 21.32
C ASP A 197 -1.64 4.78 21.59
N PHE A 198 -2.84 4.46 21.13
CA PHE A 198 -3.48 3.15 21.29
C PHE A 198 -3.54 2.45 19.94
N GLU A 199 -2.57 1.58 19.69
CA GLU A 199 -2.44 0.84 18.43
C GLU A 199 -3.26 -0.44 18.45
N ASN A 200 -3.76 -0.82 17.27
CA ASN A 200 -4.53 -2.04 17.03
C ASN A 200 -5.59 -2.29 18.12
N VAL A 201 -6.48 -1.32 18.33
CA VAL A 201 -7.47 -1.26 19.40
C VAL A 201 -8.25 -2.58 19.55
N PHE A 202 -8.61 -3.22 18.43
CA PHE A 202 -9.35 -4.48 18.42
C PHE A 202 -8.48 -5.73 18.60
N ASN A 203 -7.15 -5.55 18.80
CA ASN A 203 -6.19 -6.65 18.92
C ASN A 203 -6.29 -7.63 17.75
N LYS A 204 -6.43 -7.13 16.52
CA LYS A 204 -6.52 -7.97 15.33
C LYS A 204 -5.21 -8.70 15.11
N ARG A 205 -5.24 -10.02 15.09
CA ARG A 205 -4.10 -10.83 14.63
C ARG A 205 -4.10 -10.85 13.10
N TYR A 206 -2.99 -10.44 12.51
CA TYR A 206 -2.80 -10.41 11.06
C TYR A 206 -1.33 -10.61 10.69
N ARG A 207 -1.08 -11.00 9.47
CA ARG A 207 0.24 -11.14 8.88
C ARG A 207 0.30 -10.22 7.65
N PRO A 208 1.01 -9.09 7.72
CA PRO A 208 1.14 -8.19 6.58
C PRO A 208 1.84 -8.85 5.38
N MET A 209 2.76 -9.79 5.66
CA MET A 209 3.48 -10.61 4.69
C MET A 209 3.36 -12.08 5.11
N PRO A 210 2.39 -12.83 4.58
CA PRO A 210 2.15 -14.21 5.01
C PRO A 210 3.31 -15.16 4.64
N ASP A 211 4.06 -14.86 3.58
CA ASP A 211 5.21 -15.62 3.09
C ASP A 211 6.38 -15.68 4.08
N ILE A 212 6.60 -14.64 4.87
CA ILE A 212 7.67 -14.59 5.88
C ILE A 212 7.18 -14.86 7.31
N HIS A 213 5.91 -15.21 7.49
CA HIS A 213 5.28 -15.53 8.78
C HIS A 213 5.40 -14.44 9.87
N VAL A 214 5.59 -13.17 9.48
CA VAL A 214 5.66 -12.06 10.43
C VAL A 214 4.26 -11.58 10.77
N TYR A 215 3.99 -11.49 12.07
CA TYR A 215 2.74 -10.90 12.58
C TYR A 215 2.86 -9.39 12.69
N GLY A 216 1.76 -8.70 12.43
CA GLY A 216 1.64 -7.26 12.69
C GLY A 216 1.61 -6.96 14.20
N THR A 217 1.78 -5.68 14.53
CA THR A 217 1.80 -5.18 15.91
C THR A 217 0.54 -5.61 16.67
N PRO A 218 0.67 -6.23 17.85
CA PRO A 218 -0.47 -6.52 18.71
C PRO A 218 -1.03 -5.22 19.29
N ARG A 219 -2.14 -5.29 19.99
CA ARG A 219 -2.68 -4.15 20.74
C ARG A 219 -1.64 -3.63 21.73
N SER A 220 -1.35 -2.34 21.64
CA SER A 220 -0.43 -1.65 22.54
C SER A 220 -0.95 -0.28 22.92
N LEU A 221 -0.55 0.20 24.09
CA LEU A 221 -0.82 1.55 24.57
C LEU A 221 0.53 2.18 24.97
N THR A 222 0.85 3.30 24.35
CA THR A 222 2.04 4.09 24.65
C THR A 222 1.61 5.44 25.24
N ALA A 223 2.22 5.82 26.34
CA ALA A 223 2.08 7.15 26.93
C ALA A 223 3.39 7.93 26.79
N THR A 224 3.31 9.14 26.28
CA THR A 224 4.46 10.04 26.08
C THR A 224 4.26 11.33 26.85
N LEU A 225 5.27 11.75 27.61
CA LEU A 225 5.33 13.08 28.24
C LEU A 225 6.47 13.86 27.58
N LYS A 226 6.14 15.00 26.98
CA LYS A 226 7.13 15.94 26.43
C LYS A 226 7.09 17.25 27.22
N HIS A 227 8.23 17.64 27.76
CA HIS A 227 8.44 18.95 28.41
C HIS A 227 9.56 19.72 27.73
N THR A 228 9.33 21.01 27.49
CA THR A 228 10.36 21.92 26.93
C THR A 228 10.70 22.95 28.00
N PHE A 229 11.96 23.04 28.36
CA PHE A 229 12.50 23.96 29.36
C PHE A 229 12.75 25.34 28.78
#